data_14fc27165c544ce8ccd96634a7b01ea8
#
_entry.id   14fc27165c544ce8ccd96634a7b01ea8
#
_cell.length_a   1.000
_cell.length_b   1.000
_cell.length_c   1.000
_cell.angle_alpha   90.00
_cell.angle_beta   90.00
_cell.angle_gamma   90.00
#
_symmetry.space_group_name_H-M   'P 1'
#
loop_
_entity.id
_entity.type
_entity.pdbx_description
1 polymer ?
#
loop_
_entity_poly.entity_id
_entity_poly.type
_entity_poly.pdbx_seq_one_letter_code
_entity_poly.pdbx_strand_id
1 'polypeptide(L)'
;MFIDLNDQAGPARYKLLTAAIVPRPIAWIVSRDAAGTTNVAPFSFFNLMSGDPPLICVGIGVRGDAPKDTARNIAERGEFTVSLVSAPQAGRMNVTAVDFPAGVDESREAGLELSPSRRIEVPWVAQSPVAFECRVHELMRIDRRSLIVAQVAAMHVRDDVVADREHLYLNGPAMDLLARLHNPGWYCRPQADFQMPQLTLAQWEALKQSGEAERYLEQGKI
;
A
#
# COMPACT_ATOMS: atom_id res chain seq x y z
N MET A 1 -30.62 1.03 0.73
CA MET A 1 -30.28 1.97 1.82
C MET A 1 -29.46 3.10 1.26
N PHE A 2 -29.80 4.36 1.52
CA PHE A 2 -29.02 5.55 1.18
C PHE A 2 -28.40 6.11 2.47
N ILE A 3 -27.12 6.53 2.41
CA ILE A 3 -26.42 7.14 3.55
C ILE A 3 -25.76 8.42 3.03
N ASP A 4 -26.22 9.59 3.49
CA ASP A 4 -25.51 10.85 3.24
C ASP A 4 -24.31 10.91 4.21
N LEU A 5 -23.11 10.95 3.65
CA LEU A 5 -21.88 11.00 4.45
C LEU A 5 -21.66 12.37 5.11
N ASN A 6 -22.29 13.44 4.63
CA ASN A 6 -22.21 14.75 5.25
C ASN A 6 -22.91 14.76 6.62
N ASP A 7 -23.98 13.98 6.75
CA ASP A 7 -24.75 13.85 8.01
C ASP A 7 -24.08 12.91 9.03
N GLN A 8 -22.99 12.24 8.64
CA GLN A 8 -22.32 11.27 9.51
C GLN A 8 -21.16 11.90 10.27
N ALA A 9 -21.00 11.51 11.54
CA ALA A 9 -19.79 11.86 12.30
C ALA A 9 -18.52 11.23 11.69
N GLY A 10 -17.37 11.87 11.88
CA GLY A 10 -16.09 11.41 11.35
C GLY A 10 -15.76 9.92 11.58
N PRO A 11 -15.95 9.38 12.81
CA PRO A 11 -15.74 7.94 13.07
C PRO A 11 -16.68 7.03 12.27
N ALA A 12 -17.94 7.43 12.04
CA ALA A 12 -18.89 6.68 11.25
C ALA A 12 -18.49 6.66 9.76
N ARG A 13 -18.14 7.84 9.21
CA ARG A 13 -17.59 7.94 7.84
C ARG A 13 -16.38 7.04 7.64
N TYR A 14 -15.42 7.11 8.56
CA TYR A 14 -14.23 6.26 8.52
C TYR A 14 -14.59 4.77 8.50
N LYS A 15 -15.48 4.33 9.39
CA LYS A 15 -15.93 2.94 9.49
C LYS A 15 -16.61 2.46 8.20
N LEU A 16 -17.50 3.26 7.63
CA LEU A 16 -18.22 2.93 6.39
C LEU A 16 -17.26 2.82 5.21
N LEU A 17 -16.41 3.83 5.00
CA LEU A 17 -15.50 3.86 3.86
C LEU A 17 -14.44 2.75 3.95
N THR A 18 -13.89 2.50 5.15
CA THR A 18 -12.90 1.43 5.32
C THR A 18 -13.50 0.01 5.26
N ALA A 19 -14.81 -0.14 5.43
CA ALA A 19 -15.49 -1.40 5.21
C ALA A 19 -15.83 -1.65 3.74
N ALA A 20 -16.11 -0.58 2.98
CA ALA A 20 -16.49 -0.67 1.57
C ALA A 20 -15.28 -0.77 0.64
N ILE A 21 -14.17 -0.09 0.95
CA ILE A 21 -12.96 -0.07 0.13
C ILE A 21 -12.00 -1.13 0.66
N VAL A 22 -12.12 -2.34 0.18
CA VAL A 22 -11.33 -3.51 0.57
C VAL A 22 -11.08 -4.43 -0.64
N PRO A 23 -10.01 -5.24 -0.66
CA PRO A 23 -8.86 -5.19 0.24
C PRO A 23 -7.94 -4.00 -0.06
N ARG A 24 -7.33 -3.40 0.95
CA ARG A 24 -6.37 -2.31 0.77
C ARG A 24 -4.94 -2.82 0.93
N PRO A 25 -4.03 -2.54 -0.02
CA PRO A 25 -2.62 -2.83 0.15
C PRO A 25 -2.04 -2.03 1.32
N ILE A 26 -0.94 -2.50 1.89
CA ILE A 26 -0.29 -1.89 3.04
C ILE A 26 1.05 -1.33 2.59
N ALA A 27 1.22 -0.01 2.70
CA ALA A 27 2.52 0.64 2.62
C ALA A 27 3.18 0.62 4.01
N TRP A 28 4.18 -0.23 4.19
CA TRP A 28 5.02 -0.21 5.39
C TRP A 28 6.17 0.75 5.13
N ILE A 29 5.98 1.98 5.61
CA ILE A 29 6.84 3.11 5.26
C ILE A 29 7.98 3.20 6.27
N VAL A 30 9.21 3.28 5.74
CA VAL A 30 10.37 3.75 6.48
C VAL A 30 10.64 5.19 6.08
N SER A 31 10.83 6.04 7.06
CA SER A 31 11.20 7.45 6.89
C SER A 31 12.25 7.83 7.94
N ARG A 32 12.96 8.95 7.73
CA ARG A 32 13.93 9.47 8.70
C ARG A 32 13.65 10.94 9.00
N ASP A 33 13.83 11.34 10.24
CA ASP A 33 13.81 12.74 10.63
C ASP A 33 15.10 13.48 10.22
N ALA A 34 15.18 14.76 10.52
CA ALA A 34 16.37 15.59 10.23
C ALA A 34 17.62 15.11 10.98
N ALA A 35 17.47 14.48 12.15
CA ALA A 35 18.58 13.92 12.93
C ALA A 35 19.02 12.54 12.45
N GLY A 36 18.28 11.94 11.49
CA GLY A 36 18.56 10.61 10.97
C GLY A 36 17.89 9.48 11.74
N THR A 37 17.03 9.79 12.73
CA THR A 37 16.25 8.79 13.46
C THR A 37 15.27 8.12 12.54
N THR A 38 15.26 6.80 12.56
CA THR A 38 14.37 6.00 11.71
C THR A 38 12.98 5.91 12.35
N ASN A 39 11.95 6.06 11.51
CA ASN A 39 10.56 5.82 11.85
C ASN A 39 9.98 4.80 10.88
N VAL A 40 9.26 3.81 11.39
CA VAL A 40 8.60 2.77 10.60
C VAL A 40 7.13 2.68 10.98
N ALA A 41 6.23 2.83 9.99
CA ALA A 41 4.79 2.77 10.26
C ALA A 41 4.00 2.23 9.06
N PRO A 42 2.90 1.45 9.28
CA PRO A 42 2.05 0.93 8.24
C PRO A 42 0.90 1.88 7.90
N PHE A 43 0.62 2.02 6.61
CA PHE A 43 -0.50 2.81 6.07
C PHE A 43 -1.28 2.00 5.03
N SER A 44 -2.60 2.00 5.11
CA SER A 44 -3.47 1.27 4.18
C SER A 44 -4.32 2.17 3.27
N PHE A 45 -4.15 3.49 3.32
CA PHE A 45 -4.65 4.40 2.29
C PHE A 45 -3.56 4.59 1.25
N PHE A 46 -3.29 3.52 0.48
CA PHE A 46 -2.14 3.40 -0.42
C PHE A 46 -2.56 2.68 -1.69
N ASN A 47 -2.06 3.16 -2.85
CA ASN A 47 -2.22 2.45 -4.12
C ASN A 47 -1.22 2.91 -5.18
N LEU A 48 -1.13 2.11 -6.29
CA LEU A 48 -0.49 2.50 -7.54
C LEU A 48 -1.37 3.51 -8.28
N MET A 49 -0.78 4.58 -8.80
CA MET A 49 -1.47 5.62 -9.55
C MET A 49 -1.16 5.58 -11.05
N SER A 50 0.09 5.30 -11.41
CA SER A 50 0.54 5.27 -12.80
C SER A 50 1.75 4.36 -12.95
N GLY A 51 1.89 3.72 -14.11
CA GLY A 51 3.07 2.96 -14.49
C GLY A 51 4.10 3.81 -15.25
N ASP A 52 3.66 4.88 -15.93
CA ASP A 52 4.52 5.82 -16.64
C ASP A 52 3.93 7.23 -16.54
N PRO A 53 4.56 8.15 -15.78
CA PRO A 53 5.64 7.86 -14.84
C PRO A 53 5.20 6.90 -13.71
N PRO A 54 6.13 6.17 -13.06
CA PRO A 54 5.80 5.20 -12.00
C PRO A 54 5.43 5.93 -10.71
N LEU A 55 4.15 6.09 -10.45
CA LEU A 55 3.62 6.87 -9.32
C LEU A 55 2.78 6.00 -8.38
N ILE A 56 3.02 6.21 -7.09
CA ILE A 56 2.20 5.69 -6.00
C ILE A 56 1.58 6.84 -5.20
N CYS A 57 0.49 6.55 -4.50
CA CYS A 57 -0.16 7.52 -3.62
C CYS A 57 -0.38 6.93 -2.23
N VAL A 58 -0.13 7.74 -1.18
CA VAL A 58 -0.43 7.37 0.20
C VAL A 58 -1.08 8.51 0.96
N GLY A 59 -2.19 8.19 1.64
CA GLY A 59 -2.88 9.11 2.54
C GLY A 59 -2.45 8.88 3.98
N ILE A 60 -1.89 9.91 4.62
CA ILE A 60 -1.44 9.87 6.02
C ILE A 60 -2.29 10.81 6.87
N GLY A 61 -2.92 10.23 7.90
CA GLY A 61 -3.72 10.99 8.88
C GLY A 61 -2.85 11.73 9.89
N VAL A 62 -3.52 12.22 10.93
CA VAL A 62 -2.90 12.93 12.05
C VAL A 62 -2.89 12.07 13.31
N ARG A 63 -2.06 12.46 14.29
CA ARG A 63 -2.11 12.01 15.68
C ARG A 63 -2.58 13.20 16.55
N GLY A 64 -3.81 13.15 17.07
CA GLY A 64 -4.41 14.33 17.67
C GLY A 64 -4.49 15.48 16.66
N ASP A 65 -3.86 16.60 16.96
CA ASP A 65 -3.81 17.78 16.09
C ASP A 65 -2.51 17.91 15.30
N ALA A 66 -1.54 17.01 15.48
CA ALA A 66 -0.24 17.05 14.83
C ALA A 66 -0.12 16.05 13.67
N PRO A 67 0.67 16.34 12.61
CA PRO A 67 1.05 15.37 11.63
C PRO A 67 1.76 14.17 12.29
N LYS A 68 1.54 12.97 11.78
CA LYS A 68 2.32 11.79 12.17
C LYS A 68 3.79 11.99 11.77
N ASP A 69 4.70 11.36 12.52
CA ASP A 69 6.15 11.46 12.30
C ASP A 69 6.51 11.11 10.84
N THR A 70 5.93 10.05 10.29
CA THR A 70 6.11 9.69 8.86
C THR A 70 5.77 10.84 7.91
N ALA A 71 4.64 11.53 8.11
CA ALA A 71 4.24 12.63 7.21
C ALA A 71 5.16 13.85 7.35
N ARG A 72 5.64 14.14 8.57
CA ARG A 72 6.61 15.20 8.82
C ARG A 72 7.95 14.88 8.15
N ASN A 73 8.48 13.69 8.40
CA ASN A 73 9.76 13.25 7.86
C ASN A 73 9.78 13.27 6.32
N ILE A 74 8.70 12.78 5.69
CA ILE A 74 8.55 12.81 4.23
C ILE A 74 8.49 14.24 3.69
N ALA A 75 7.77 15.13 4.38
CA ALA A 75 7.68 16.53 3.97
C ALA A 75 9.02 17.26 4.06
N GLU A 76 9.86 16.92 5.05
CA GLU A 76 11.16 17.52 5.28
C GLU A 76 12.25 16.99 4.34
N ARG A 77 12.27 15.65 4.09
CA ARG A 77 13.33 15.02 3.29
C ARG A 77 12.99 14.81 1.82
N GLY A 78 11.72 14.74 1.47
CA GLY A 78 11.28 14.47 0.11
C GLY A 78 11.51 13.03 -0.35
N GLU A 79 11.91 12.11 0.56
CA GLU A 79 12.18 10.72 0.22
C GLU A 79 11.77 9.76 1.34
N PHE A 80 11.41 8.54 0.96
CA PHE A 80 11.01 7.47 1.87
C PHE A 80 11.02 6.12 1.15
N THR A 81 10.92 5.01 1.88
CA THR A 81 10.69 3.70 1.27
C THR A 81 9.32 3.15 1.64
N VAL A 82 8.76 2.34 0.74
CA VAL A 82 7.57 1.54 0.97
C VAL A 82 7.93 0.08 0.84
N SER A 83 7.80 -0.67 1.91
CA SER A 83 7.97 -2.11 1.93
C SER A 83 6.60 -2.78 1.93
N LEU A 84 6.37 -3.82 1.11
CA LEU A 84 5.15 -4.60 1.14
C LEU A 84 5.22 -5.62 2.27
N VAL A 85 4.11 -5.82 2.97
CA VAL A 85 4.04 -6.68 4.16
C VAL A 85 3.60 -8.08 3.76
N SER A 86 4.43 -9.08 4.03
CA SER A 86 4.03 -10.49 3.93
C SER A 86 3.39 -11.00 5.25
N ALA A 87 2.60 -12.06 5.17
CA ALA A 87 1.88 -12.61 6.32
C ALA A 87 2.80 -12.98 7.51
N PRO A 88 4.00 -13.56 7.33
CA PRO A 88 4.94 -13.80 8.42
C PRO A 88 5.39 -12.53 9.17
N GLN A 89 5.29 -11.36 8.55
CA GLN A 89 5.68 -10.08 9.14
C GLN A 89 4.53 -9.34 9.86
N ALA A 90 3.32 -9.89 9.86
CA ALA A 90 2.13 -9.25 10.42
C ALA A 90 2.32 -8.76 11.86
N GLY A 91 2.91 -9.59 12.73
CA GLY A 91 3.16 -9.22 14.12
C GLY A 91 4.14 -8.06 14.26
N ARG A 92 5.25 -8.07 13.51
CA ARG A 92 6.25 -6.99 13.50
C ARG A 92 5.66 -5.69 12.96
N MET A 93 4.91 -5.76 11.85
CA MET A 93 4.19 -4.61 11.31
C MET A 93 3.20 -4.03 12.36
N ASN A 94 2.49 -4.88 13.09
CA ASN A 94 1.53 -4.41 14.10
C ASN A 94 2.22 -3.70 15.27
N VAL A 95 3.42 -4.12 15.66
CA VAL A 95 4.24 -3.41 16.66
C VAL A 95 4.58 -2.01 16.17
N THR A 96 4.97 -1.84 14.89
CA THR A 96 5.28 -0.51 14.33
C THR A 96 4.04 0.38 14.14
N ALA A 97 2.84 -0.12 14.42
CA ALA A 97 1.61 0.68 14.44
C ALA A 97 1.30 1.28 15.83
N VAL A 98 2.07 0.92 16.85
CA VAL A 98 1.92 1.46 18.21
C VAL A 98 2.27 2.94 18.21
N ASP A 99 1.49 3.73 18.95
CA ASP A 99 1.75 5.16 19.13
C ASP A 99 2.88 5.39 20.14
N PHE A 100 4.11 5.08 19.73
CA PHE A 100 5.30 5.34 20.54
C PHE A 100 5.54 6.86 20.73
N PRO A 101 6.25 7.25 21.80
CA PRO A 101 6.74 8.62 21.93
C PRO A 101 7.66 9.03 20.76
N ALA A 102 7.72 10.33 20.48
CA ALA A 102 8.61 10.85 19.45
C ALA A 102 10.08 10.48 19.73
N GLY A 103 10.80 10.09 18.69
CA GLY A 103 12.22 9.70 18.77
C GLY A 103 12.44 8.22 19.09
N VAL A 104 11.40 7.43 19.29
CA VAL A 104 11.51 5.97 19.37
C VAL A 104 11.69 5.41 17.95
N ASP A 105 12.63 4.51 17.78
CA ASP A 105 12.89 3.79 16.53
C ASP A 105 12.07 2.50 16.51
N GLU A 106 10.93 2.52 15.82
CA GLU A 106 10.02 1.37 15.75
C GLU A 106 10.67 0.15 15.08
N SER A 107 11.69 0.33 14.26
CA SER A 107 12.40 -0.81 13.66
C SER A 107 13.09 -1.65 14.72
N ARG A 108 13.65 -1.02 15.76
CA ARG A 108 14.27 -1.71 16.89
C ARG A 108 13.24 -2.39 17.77
N GLU A 109 12.14 -1.69 18.08
CA GLU A 109 11.06 -2.25 18.89
C GLU A 109 10.43 -3.50 18.24
N ALA A 110 10.29 -3.49 16.92
CA ALA A 110 9.76 -4.61 16.16
C ALA A 110 10.80 -5.66 15.77
N GLY A 111 12.08 -5.46 16.11
CA GLY A 111 13.20 -6.34 15.72
C GLY A 111 13.34 -6.47 14.21
N LEU A 112 13.20 -5.35 13.46
CA LEU A 112 13.34 -5.33 12.03
C LEU A 112 14.80 -5.12 11.62
N GLU A 113 15.20 -5.82 10.57
CA GLU A 113 16.43 -5.53 9.85
C GLU A 113 16.13 -4.55 8.73
N LEU A 114 16.97 -3.52 8.61
CA LEU A 114 16.87 -2.53 7.56
C LEU A 114 18.04 -2.69 6.58
N SER A 115 17.74 -2.73 5.30
CA SER A 115 18.75 -2.76 4.23
C SER A 115 18.91 -1.37 3.60
N PRO A 116 20.13 -1.00 3.19
CA PRO A 116 20.39 0.28 2.56
C PRO A 116 19.72 0.37 1.20
N SER A 117 19.21 1.53 0.86
CA SER A 117 18.72 1.90 -0.46
C SER A 117 19.87 2.17 -1.44
N ARG A 118 19.57 2.21 -2.75
CA ARG A 118 20.56 2.45 -3.81
C ARG A 118 20.40 3.81 -4.48
N ARG A 119 19.23 4.43 -4.38
CA ARG A 119 18.88 5.71 -5.04
C ARG A 119 18.52 6.81 -4.08
N ILE A 120 18.24 6.47 -2.82
CA ILE A 120 17.88 7.39 -1.74
C ILE A 120 18.62 6.99 -0.46
N GLU A 121 18.57 7.85 0.57
CA GLU A 121 19.27 7.60 1.84
C GLU A 121 18.44 6.79 2.85
N VAL A 122 17.11 6.77 2.69
CA VAL A 122 16.20 6.06 3.61
C VAL A 122 16.26 4.55 3.35
N PRO A 123 16.54 3.71 4.35
CA PRO A 123 16.61 2.26 4.19
C PRO A 123 15.21 1.64 4.04
N TRP A 124 15.16 0.36 3.71
CA TRP A 124 13.92 -0.43 3.58
C TRP A 124 13.95 -1.67 4.47
N VAL A 125 12.79 -2.28 4.74
CA VAL A 125 12.66 -3.47 5.60
C VAL A 125 13.15 -4.70 4.84
N ALA A 126 14.31 -5.25 5.25
CA ALA A 126 15.02 -6.33 4.56
C ALA A 126 14.22 -7.61 4.34
N GLN A 127 13.28 -7.91 5.25
CA GLN A 127 12.44 -9.12 5.18
C GLN A 127 11.23 -8.98 4.23
N SER A 128 10.98 -7.79 3.67
CA SER A 128 9.86 -7.59 2.75
C SER A 128 10.11 -8.27 1.41
N PRO A 129 9.09 -8.89 0.79
CA PRO A 129 9.26 -9.53 -0.51
C PRO A 129 9.52 -8.51 -1.62
N VAL A 130 8.98 -7.30 -1.47
CA VAL A 130 9.16 -6.17 -2.37
C VAL A 130 9.27 -4.87 -1.58
N ALA A 131 10.19 -4.00 -1.97
CA ALA A 131 10.27 -2.64 -1.45
C ALA A 131 10.52 -1.62 -2.57
N PHE A 132 10.00 -0.42 -2.39
CA PHE A 132 10.11 0.70 -3.32
C PHE A 132 10.92 1.84 -2.69
N GLU A 133 11.88 2.38 -3.42
CA GLU A 133 12.54 3.64 -3.09
C GLU A 133 11.76 4.77 -3.73
N CYS A 134 11.29 5.72 -2.93
CA CYS A 134 10.33 6.72 -3.35
C CYS A 134 10.86 8.14 -3.16
N ARG A 135 10.61 9.00 -4.14
CA ARG A 135 10.80 10.45 -4.02
C ARG A 135 9.46 11.15 -4.15
N VAL A 136 9.22 12.13 -3.30
CA VAL A 136 7.99 12.92 -3.35
C VAL A 136 7.90 13.64 -4.69
N HIS A 137 6.80 13.41 -5.40
CA HIS A 137 6.43 14.13 -6.61
C HIS A 137 5.53 15.32 -6.26
N GLU A 138 4.52 15.06 -5.41
CA GLU A 138 3.57 16.09 -4.95
C GLU A 138 3.14 15.77 -3.51
N LEU A 139 3.01 16.77 -2.68
CA LEU A 139 2.47 16.67 -1.32
C LEU A 139 1.33 17.66 -1.15
N MET A 140 0.11 17.14 -1.08
CA MET A 140 -1.09 17.95 -0.85
C MET A 140 -1.50 17.88 0.63
N ARG A 141 -1.79 19.05 1.20
CA ARG A 141 -2.43 19.16 2.51
C ARG A 141 -3.93 19.30 2.33
N ILE A 142 -4.68 18.35 2.86
CA ILE A 142 -6.15 18.37 2.85
C ILE A 142 -6.59 18.43 4.31
N ASP A 143 -7.01 19.58 4.77
CA ASP A 143 -7.17 19.90 6.19
C ASP A 143 -5.88 19.57 6.95
N ARG A 144 -5.96 18.62 7.90
CA ARG A 144 -4.82 18.16 8.71
C ARG A 144 -4.16 16.89 8.16
N ARG A 145 -4.61 16.38 7.01
CA ARG A 145 -4.11 15.14 6.41
C ARG A 145 -3.12 15.43 5.28
N SER A 146 -2.22 14.50 5.05
CA SER A 146 -1.29 14.57 3.92
C SER A 146 -1.68 13.53 2.89
N LEU A 147 -1.83 13.95 1.64
CA LEU A 147 -1.88 13.07 0.48
C LEU A 147 -0.54 13.22 -0.24
N ILE A 148 0.21 12.15 -0.32
CA ILE A 148 1.55 12.13 -0.88
C ILE A 148 1.52 11.32 -2.16
N VAL A 149 1.84 11.95 -3.27
CA VAL A 149 2.14 11.30 -4.55
C VAL A 149 3.65 11.19 -4.66
N ALA A 150 4.16 10.00 -4.89
CA ALA A 150 5.60 9.77 -4.97
C ALA A 150 5.97 8.96 -6.22
N GLN A 151 7.10 9.34 -6.82
CA GLN A 151 7.71 8.58 -7.89
C GLN A 151 8.51 7.42 -7.29
N VAL A 152 8.31 6.23 -7.83
CA VAL A 152 9.12 5.06 -7.52
C VAL A 152 10.42 5.15 -8.31
N ALA A 153 11.53 5.42 -7.63
CA ALA A 153 12.85 5.59 -8.23
C ALA A 153 13.60 4.25 -8.42
N ALA A 154 13.31 3.26 -7.57
CA ALA A 154 13.86 1.92 -7.65
C ALA A 154 12.97 0.91 -6.91
N MET A 155 13.15 -0.35 -7.24
CA MET A 155 12.42 -1.47 -6.65
C MET A 155 13.40 -2.56 -6.23
N HIS A 156 13.27 -3.04 -5.00
CA HIS A 156 13.93 -4.23 -4.49
C HIS A 156 12.95 -5.39 -4.53
N VAL A 157 13.38 -6.50 -5.05
CA VAL A 157 12.56 -7.73 -5.17
C VAL A 157 13.37 -8.89 -4.63
N ARG A 158 12.80 -9.65 -3.73
CA ARG A 158 13.40 -10.87 -3.20
C ARG A 158 13.43 -11.95 -4.29
N ASP A 159 14.54 -12.67 -4.41
CA ASP A 159 14.79 -13.58 -5.55
C ASP A 159 13.76 -14.70 -5.69
N ASP A 160 13.23 -15.20 -4.58
CA ASP A 160 12.23 -16.29 -4.56
C ASP A 160 10.82 -15.87 -5.04
N VAL A 161 10.57 -14.56 -5.19
CA VAL A 161 9.30 -14.06 -5.75
C VAL A 161 9.43 -13.63 -7.22
N VAL A 162 10.59 -13.83 -7.84
CA VAL A 162 10.78 -13.59 -9.27
C VAL A 162 10.39 -14.85 -10.04
N ALA A 163 9.33 -14.78 -10.85
CA ALA A 163 8.89 -15.89 -11.70
C ALA A 163 9.69 -15.98 -12.99
N ASP A 164 9.98 -14.85 -13.60
CA ASP A 164 10.76 -14.76 -14.84
C ASP A 164 11.62 -13.48 -14.81
N ARG A 165 12.95 -13.65 -14.86
CA ARG A 165 13.90 -12.52 -14.81
C ARG A 165 14.01 -11.78 -16.13
N GLU A 166 13.84 -12.47 -17.24
CA GLU A 166 13.97 -11.89 -18.57
C GLU A 166 12.79 -10.99 -18.90
N HIS A 167 11.58 -11.45 -18.56
CA HIS A 167 10.33 -10.72 -18.81
C HIS A 167 9.84 -9.93 -17.58
N LEU A 168 10.58 -9.91 -16.47
CA LEU A 168 10.27 -9.21 -15.22
C LEU A 168 8.92 -9.61 -14.61
N TYR A 169 8.52 -10.89 -14.73
CA TYR A 169 7.32 -11.39 -14.06
C TYR A 169 7.59 -11.78 -12.61
N LEU A 170 6.66 -11.37 -11.74
CA LEU A 170 6.70 -11.68 -10.32
C LEU A 170 5.65 -12.75 -9.98
N ASN A 171 6.00 -13.62 -9.04
CA ASN A 171 5.10 -14.62 -8.48
C ASN A 171 4.29 -13.99 -7.33
N GLY A 172 3.12 -13.44 -7.62
CA GLY A 172 2.25 -12.80 -6.65
C GLY A 172 1.93 -13.68 -5.43
N PRO A 173 1.49 -14.94 -5.60
CA PRO A 173 1.26 -15.86 -4.48
C PRO A 173 2.48 -16.08 -3.58
N ALA A 174 3.71 -16.15 -4.14
CA ALA A 174 4.93 -16.33 -3.35
C ALA A 174 5.29 -15.13 -2.47
N MET A 175 4.77 -13.95 -2.76
CA MET A 175 4.95 -12.77 -1.91
C MET A 175 4.19 -12.90 -0.58
N ASP A 176 3.15 -13.72 -0.53
CA ASP A 176 2.28 -13.95 0.64
C ASP A 176 1.82 -12.64 1.31
N LEU A 177 1.39 -11.68 0.51
CA LEU A 177 1.07 -10.32 0.98
C LEU A 177 -0.14 -10.28 1.90
N LEU A 178 -0.11 -9.31 2.82
CA LEU A 178 -1.27 -8.92 3.61
C LEU A 178 -1.99 -7.73 2.98
N ALA A 179 -3.31 -7.75 3.08
CA ALA A 179 -4.14 -6.61 2.79
C ALA A 179 -5.07 -6.30 3.98
N ARG A 180 -5.29 -5.00 4.20
CA ARG A 180 -6.19 -4.52 5.25
C ARG A 180 -7.64 -4.61 4.79
N LEU A 181 -8.49 -5.17 5.64
CA LEU A 181 -9.94 -5.16 5.51
C LEU A 181 -10.58 -4.09 6.42
N HIS A 182 -11.75 -4.37 6.93
CA HIS A 182 -12.52 -3.50 7.82
C HIS A 182 -12.03 -3.53 9.28
N ASN A 183 -12.57 -2.63 10.09
CA ASN A 183 -12.32 -2.57 11.53
C ASN A 183 -13.02 -3.74 12.28
N PRO A 184 -12.51 -4.16 13.45
CA PRO A 184 -11.45 -3.54 14.24
C PRO A 184 -10.01 -4.05 13.99
N GLY A 185 -9.68 -4.68 12.92
CA GLY A 185 -8.29 -5.15 12.68
C GLY A 185 -8.25 -6.40 11.83
N TRP A 186 -9.18 -6.49 10.88
CA TRP A 186 -9.23 -7.59 9.95
C TRP A 186 -8.24 -7.40 8.80
N TYR A 187 -7.59 -8.50 8.45
CA TYR A 187 -6.66 -8.61 7.32
C TYR A 187 -7.03 -9.84 6.49
N CYS A 188 -6.59 -9.86 5.26
CA CYS A 188 -6.64 -11.05 4.41
C CYS A 188 -5.29 -11.28 3.72
N ARG A 189 -5.13 -12.47 3.18
CA ARG A 189 -4.07 -12.86 2.25
C ARG A 189 -4.74 -12.95 0.88
N PRO A 190 -4.59 -11.93 0.00
CA PRO A 190 -5.20 -11.96 -1.32
C PRO A 190 -4.71 -13.16 -2.12
N GLN A 191 -5.64 -13.88 -2.73
CA GLN A 191 -5.37 -15.01 -3.61
C GLN A 191 -6.07 -14.77 -4.94
N ALA A 192 -5.53 -15.35 -6.01
CA ALA A 192 -6.16 -15.31 -7.32
C ALA A 192 -7.21 -16.43 -7.39
N ASP A 193 -8.49 -16.05 -7.40
CA ASP A 193 -9.60 -17.01 -7.45
C ASP A 193 -9.99 -17.36 -8.89
N PHE A 194 -9.91 -16.41 -9.81
CA PHE A 194 -10.23 -16.61 -11.22
C PHE A 194 -9.45 -15.63 -12.11
N GLN A 195 -9.39 -15.97 -13.40
CA GLN A 195 -8.78 -15.12 -14.42
C GLN A 195 -9.88 -14.56 -15.35
N MET A 196 -9.89 -13.24 -15.53
CA MET A 196 -10.80 -12.55 -16.46
C MET A 196 -9.99 -11.60 -17.35
N PRO A 197 -9.56 -12.06 -18.54
CA PRO A 197 -8.87 -11.19 -19.52
C PRO A 197 -9.79 -10.07 -19.99
N GLN A 198 -9.21 -8.91 -20.24
CA GLN A 198 -9.94 -7.80 -20.84
C GLN A 198 -10.39 -8.16 -22.26
N LEU A 199 -11.68 -8.02 -22.55
CA LEU A 199 -12.22 -8.19 -23.89
C LEU A 199 -11.81 -7.04 -24.82
N THR A 200 -11.46 -7.37 -26.04
CA THR A 200 -11.44 -6.43 -27.15
C THR A 200 -12.86 -6.20 -27.69
N LEU A 201 -13.08 -5.09 -28.41
CA LEU A 201 -14.35 -4.85 -29.07
C LEU A 201 -14.75 -6.00 -30.02
N ALA A 202 -13.80 -6.50 -30.80
CA ALA A 202 -14.03 -7.62 -31.74
C ALA A 202 -14.48 -8.89 -31.00
N GLN A 203 -13.86 -9.23 -29.87
CA GLN A 203 -14.28 -10.38 -29.06
C GLN A 203 -15.68 -10.21 -28.47
N TRP A 204 -16.02 -9.00 -28.01
CA TRP A 204 -17.35 -8.72 -27.50
C TRP A 204 -18.41 -8.81 -28.60
N GLU A 205 -18.16 -8.26 -29.79
CA GLU A 205 -19.07 -8.38 -30.94
C GLU A 205 -19.25 -9.84 -31.37
N ALA A 206 -18.20 -10.65 -31.36
CA ALA A 206 -18.29 -12.08 -31.63
C ALA A 206 -19.17 -12.83 -30.62
N LEU A 207 -19.04 -12.52 -29.32
CA LEU A 207 -19.88 -13.11 -28.26
C LEU A 207 -21.37 -12.74 -28.46
N LYS A 208 -21.68 -11.52 -28.88
CA LYS A 208 -23.05 -11.12 -29.20
C LYS A 208 -23.62 -11.88 -30.40
N GLN A 209 -22.84 -12.02 -31.47
CA GLN A 209 -23.26 -12.72 -32.68
C GLN A 209 -23.46 -14.22 -32.46
N SER A 210 -22.64 -14.85 -31.61
CA SER A 210 -22.78 -16.27 -31.26
C SER A 210 -23.92 -16.56 -30.26
N GLY A 211 -24.49 -15.54 -29.65
CA GLY A 211 -25.48 -15.71 -28.56
C GLY A 211 -24.88 -16.08 -27.19
N GLU A 212 -23.55 -16.04 -27.05
CA GLU A 212 -22.85 -16.40 -25.80
C GLU A 212 -22.66 -15.22 -24.84
N ALA A 213 -23.09 -14.04 -25.24
CA ALA A 213 -22.91 -12.80 -24.43
C ALA A 213 -23.54 -12.92 -23.04
N GLU A 214 -24.76 -13.43 -22.92
CA GLU A 214 -25.43 -13.62 -21.60
C GLU A 214 -24.65 -14.58 -20.69
N ARG A 215 -24.20 -15.70 -21.24
CA ARG A 215 -23.37 -16.65 -20.51
C ARG A 215 -22.07 -16.03 -20.02
N TYR A 216 -21.45 -15.19 -20.85
CA TYR A 216 -20.24 -14.45 -20.45
C TYR A 216 -20.53 -13.48 -19.29
N LEU A 217 -21.65 -12.74 -19.34
CA LEU A 217 -22.06 -11.82 -18.27
C LEU A 217 -22.36 -12.53 -16.94
N GLU A 218 -22.65 -13.82 -16.98
CA GLU A 218 -22.93 -14.64 -15.80
C GLU A 218 -21.68 -15.33 -15.20
N GLN A 219 -20.52 -15.27 -15.88
CA GLN A 219 -19.27 -15.92 -15.43
C GLN A 219 -18.73 -15.42 -14.07
N GLY A 220 -19.20 -14.30 -13.55
CA GLY A 220 -18.88 -13.81 -12.20
C GLY A 220 -19.78 -14.32 -11.10
N LYS A 221 -20.74 -15.17 -11.40
CA LYS A 221 -21.58 -15.84 -10.39
C LYS A 221 -20.88 -17.12 -9.93
N ILE A 222 -19.91 -16.97 -9.00
CA ILE A 222 -19.26 -18.08 -8.29
C ILE A 222 -20.03 -18.36 -7.01
#